data_22efc80560c652dfdb27ea9aa5fd7a41
#
_entry.id   22efc80560c652dfdb27ea9aa5fd7a41
#
_cell.length_a   1.000
_cell.length_b   1.000
_cell.length_c   1.000
_cell.angle_alpha   90.00
_cell.angle_beta   90.00
_cell.angle_gamma   90.00
#
_symmetry.space_group_name_H-M   'P 1'
#
loop_
_entity.id
_entity.type
_entity.pdbx_description
1 polymer ?
#
loop_
_entity_poly.entity_id
_entity_poly.type
_entity_poly.pdbx_seq_one_letter_code
_entity_poly.pdbx_strand_id
1 'polypeptide(L)'
;MKNVLIVEDETIFALDLKRIVSKSGYNVLRVFTEGSRAVEYAREKKPDVILMDISLKGKLNGVDTAKKIYKYYKPLIIFISALDKLAFDFSGLKYKFISKPILDKNLISILNFS
;
A
#
# COMPACT_ATOMS: atom_id res chain seq x y z
N MET A 1 4.92 -8.00 -15.69
CA MET A 1 4.72 -8.24 -14.24
C MET A 1 4.54 -6.92 -13.56
N LYS A 2 3.48 -6.78 -12.78
CA LYS A 2 3.26 -5.54 -12.02
C LYS A 2 4.23 -5.41 -10.86
N ASN A 3 4.71 -4.20 -10.65
CA ASN A 3 5.59 -3.86 -9.54
C ASN A 3 4.77 -3.33 -8.37
N VAL A 4 5.03 -3.86 -7.19
CA VAL A 4 4.30 -3.55 -5.98
C VAL A 4 5.25 -2.99 -4.93
N LEU A 5 4.87 -1.89 -4.31
CA LEU A 5 5.53 -1.33 -3.14
C LEU A 5 4.68 -1.62 -1.91
N ILE A 6 5.30 -2.00 -0.81
CA ILE A 6 4.61 -2.23 0.46
C ILE A 6 5.08 -1.19 1.47
N VAL A 7 4.12 -0.52 2.12
CA VAL A 7 4.39 0.44 3.18
C VAL A 7 3.63 0.00 4.43
N GLU A 8 4.35 -0.55 5.40
CA GLU A 8 3.78 -1.17 6.58
C GLU A 8 4.82 -1.12 7.71
N ASP A 9 4.46 -0.57 8.87
CA ASP A 9 5.39 -0.40 9.98
C ASP A 9 5.51 -1.63 10.89
N GLU A 10 4.59 -2.59 10.81
CA GLU A 10 4.70 -3.86 11.52
C GLU A 10 5.49 -4.87 10.69
N THR A 11 6.72 -5.14 11.09
CA THR A 11 7.65 -5.97 10.31
C THR A 11 7.10 -7.36 9.98
N ILE A 12 6.49 -8.03 10.95
CA ILE A 12 5.95 -9.38 10.75
C ILE A 12 4.82 -9.36 9.72
N PHE A 13 3.92 -8.39 9.83
CA PHE A 13 2.82 -8.25 8.90
C PHE A 13 3.31 -7.88 7.49
N ALA A 14 4.32 -7.00 7.41
CA ALA A 14 4.93 -6.63 6.13
C ALA A 14 5.54 -7.83 5.42
N LEU A 15 6.20 -8.71 6.14
CA LEU A 15 6.78 -9.94 5.58
C LEU A 15 5.69 -10.88 5.06
N ASP A 16 4.57 -10.96 5.78
CA ASP A 16 3.44 -11.78 5.35
C ASP A 16 2.81 -11.23 4.06
N LEU A 17 2.63 -9.91 3.97
CA LEU A 17 2.16 -9.27 2.75
C LEU A 17 3.10 -9.54 1.58
N LYS A 18 4.40 -9.43 1.79
CA LYS A 18 5.40 -9.70 0.77
C LYS A 18 5.29 -11.14 0.26
N ARG A 19 5.09 -12.09 1.18
CA ARG A 19 4.92 -13.51 0.82
C ARG A 19 3.71 -13.70 -0.09
N ILE A 20 2.56 -13.14 0.29
CA ILE A 20 1.31 -13.29 -0.46
C ILE A 20 1.45 -12.69 -1.86
N VAL A 21 1.96 -11.47 -1.93
CA VAL A 21 2.12 -10.73 -3.20
C VAL A 21 3.09 -11.46 -4.13
N SER A 22 4.22 -11.90 -3.60
CA SER A 22 5.23 -12.63 -4.40
C SER A 22 4.70 -13.94 -4.94
N LYS A 23 3.96 -14.69 -4.13
CA LYS A 23 3.33 -15.95 -4.56
C LYS A 23 2.28 -15.73 -5.65
N SER A 24 1.68 -14.56 -5.68
CA SER A 24 0.66 -14.24 -6.68
C SER A 24 1.26 -13.79 -8.03
N GLY A 25 2.58 -13.83 -8.17
CA GLY A 25 3.26 -13.51 -9.41
C GLY A 25 3.60 -12.04 -9.60
N TYR A 26 3.45 -11.22 -8.58
CA TYR A 26 3.82 -9.80 -8.63
C TYR A 26 5.23 -9.59 -8.11
N ASN A 27 5.88 -8.53 -8.58
CA ASN A 27 7.22 -8.20 -8.15
C ASN A 27 7.18 -7.18 -7.00
N VAL A 28 7.61 -7.59 -5.81
CA VAL A 28 7.71 -6.68 -4.66
C VAL A 28 9.04 -5.95 -4.76
N LEU A 29 8.98 -4.64 -5.04
CA LEU A 29 10.19 -3.82 -5.19
C LEU A 29 10.86 -3.58 -3.85
N ARG A 30 10.07 -3.23 -2.84
CA ARG A 30 10.61 -2.90 -1.53
C ARG A 30 9.51 -2.84 -0.48
N VAL A 31 9.91 -2.88 0.79
CA VAL A 31 9.06 -2.67 1.95
C VAL A 31 9.61 -1.48 2.73
N PHE A 32 8.76 -0.49 2.98
CA PHE A 32 9.10 0.66 3.83
C PHE A 32 8.25 0.66 5.09
N THR A 33 8.81 1.17 6.17
CA THR A 33 8.12 1.32 7.45
C THR A 33 7.64 2.75 7.70
N GLU A 34 8.09 3.70 6.90
CA GLU A 34 7.73 5.11 7.03
C GLU A 34 7.21 5.69 5.72
N GLY A 35 6.15 6.50 5.82
CA GLY A 35 5.54 7.11 4.64
C GLY A 35 6.47 8.06 3.89
N SER A 36 7.21 8.90 4.60
CA SER A 36 8.09 9.90 3.96
C SER A 36 9.15 9.27 3.06
N ARG A 37 9.71 8.13 3.47
CA ARG A 37 10.69 7.41 2.67
C ARG A 37 10.05 6.73 1.47
N ALA A 38 8.82 6.26 1.64
CA ALA A 38 8.07 5.65 0.55
C ALA A 38 7.75 6.65 -0.56
N VAL A 39 7.46 7.91 -0.21
CA VAL A 39 7.18 8.97 -1.20
C VAL A 39 8.35 9.13 -2.16
N GLU A 40 9.56 9.27 -1.64
CA GLU A 40 10.76 9.46 -2.47
C GLU A 40 11.01 8.26 -3.37
N TYR A 41 10.89 7.06 -2.83
CA TYR A 41 11.09 5.83 -3.60
C TYR A 41 10.05 5.69 -4.70
N ALA A 42 8.77 5.93 -4.37
CA ALA A 42 7.69 5.81 -5.34
C ALA A 42 7.82 6.82 -6.48
N ARG A 43 8.26 8.04 -6.16
CA ARG A 43 8.52 9.06 -7.16
C ARG A 43 9.53 8.60 -8.19
N GLU A 44 10.61 7.96 -7.76
CA GLU A 44 11.67 7.50 -8.65
C GLU A 44 11.32 6.20 -9.38
N LYS A 45 10.83 5.22 -8.67
CA LYS A 45 10.61 3.86 -9.20
C LYS A 45 9.23 3.63 -9.79
N LYS A 46 8.27 4.46 -9.44
CA LYS A 46 6.89 4.43 -9.94
C LYS A 46 6.27 3.03 -9.94
N PRO A 47 6.17 2.37 -8.77
CA PRO A 47 5.47 1.10 -8.69
C PRO A 47 4.03 1.24 -9.17
N ASP A 48 3.50 0.19 -9.78
CA ASP A 48 2.14 0.18 -10.34
C ASP A 48 1.07 0.16 -9.25
N VAL A 49 1.35 -0.55 -8.16
CA VAL A 49 0.45 -0.74 -7.04
C VAL A 49 1.21 -0.50 -5.75
N ILE A 50 0.57 0.18 -4.80
CA ILE A 50 1.14 0.40 -3.47
C ILE A 50 0.18 -0.17 -2.43
N LEU A 51 0.64 -1.14 -1.66
CA LEU A 51 -0.06 -1.61 -0.47
C LEU A 51 0.31 -0.68 0.68
N MET A 52 -0.66 0.02 1.23
CA MET A 52 -0.43 1.12 2.16
C MET A 52 -1.20 0.91 3.46
N ASP A 53 -0.48 0.69 4.55
CA ASP A 53 -1.09 0.76 5.88
C ASP A 53 -1.48 2.20 6.17
N ILE A 54 -2.72 2.42 6.61
CA ILE A 54 -3.18 3.77 6.97
C ILE A 54 -2.54 4.23 8.27
N SER A 55 -2.39 3.33 9.24
CA SER A 55 -1.94 3.66 10.60
C SER A 55 -0.42 3.70 10.73
N LEU A 56 0.26 4.28 9.76
CA LEU A 56 1.72 4.42 9.82
C LEU A 56 2.13 5.35 10.96
N LYS A 57 3.21 4.97 11.64
CA LYS A 57 3.85 5.82 12.64
C LYS A 57 4.69 6.89 11.95
N GLY A 58 4.97 7.96 12.67
CA GLY A 58 5.74 9.06 12.14
C GLY A 58 4.86 10.22 11.70
N LYS A 59 5.40 11.09 10.83
CA LYS A 59 4.74 12.33 10.45
C LYS A 59 3.57 12.16 9.49
N LEU A 60 3.60 11.11 8.69
CA LEU A 60 2.58 10.86 7.66
C LEU A 60 1.86 9.55 7.94
N ASN A 61 0.53 9.57 7.97
CA ASN A 61 -0.24 8.34 7.89
C ASN A 61 -0.29 7.86 6.43
N GLY A 62 -0.94 6.72 6.17
CA GLY A 62 -1.01 6.15 4.82
C GLY A 62 -1.75 7.02 3.82
N VAL A 63 -2.81 7.71 4.25
CA VAL A 63 -3.58 8.58 3.35
C VAL A 63 -2.76 9.80 2.95
N ASP A 64 -2.09 10.44 3.91
CA ASP A 64 -1.21 11.58 3.64
C ASP A 64 -0.07 11.17 2.72
N THR A 65 0.51 10.00 2.95
CA THR A 65 1.57 9.43 2.12
C THR A 65 1.10 9.27 0.68
N ALA A 66 -0.07 8.68 0.47
CA ALA A 66 -0.65 8.48 -0.86
C ALA A 66 -0.90 9.81 -1.56
N LYS A 67 -1.42 10.80 -0.86
CA LYS A 67 -1.67 12.13 -1.44
C LYS A 67 -0.38 12.82 -1.87
N LYS A 68 0.70 12.65 -1.13
CA LYS A 68 2.00 13.17 -1.53
C LYS A 68 2.56 12.47 -2.76
N ILE A 69 2.40 11.15 -2.83
CA ILE A 69 2.81 10.36 -4.01
C ILE A 69 2.04 10.84 -5.25
N TYR A 70 0.76 11.15 -5.10
CA TYR A 70 -0.11 11.58 -6.20
C TYR A 70 0.27 12.94 -6.81
N LYS A 71 1.17 13.68 -6.18
CA LYS A 71 1.75 14.88 -6.79
C LYS A 71 2.70 14.56 -7.94
N TYR A 72 3.19 13.33 -8.02
CA TYR A 72 4.19 12.92 -9.01
C TYR A 72 3.63 11.97 -10.06
N TYR A 73 2.80 11.02 -9.67
CA TYR A 73 2.13 10.07 -10.58
C TYR A 73 0.95 9.44 -9.83
N LYS A 74 0.14 8.64 -10.53
CA LYS A 74 -1.14 8.17 -9.96
C LYS A 74 -1.22 6.63 -9.94
N PRO A 75 -0.52 5.96 -9.02
CA PRO A 75 -0.62 4.51 -8.89
C PRO A 75 -1.94 4.09 -8.24
N LEU A 76 -2.28 2.81 -8.37
CA LEU A 76 -3.36 2.24 -7.57
C LEU A 76 -2.86 2.08 -6.14
N ILE A 77 -3.61 2.62 -5.18
CA ILE A 77 -3.33 2.46 -3.76
C ILE A 77 -4.30 1.43 -3.19
N ILE A 78 -3.77 0.40 -2.54
CA ILE A 78 -4.59 -0.55 -1.78
C ILE A 78 -4.34 -0.26 -0.31
N PHE A 79 -5.29 0.42 0.32
CA PHE A 79 -5.20 0.75 1.74
C PHE A 79 -5.54 -0.47 2.59
N ILE A 80 -4.76 -0.65 3.65
CA ILE A 80 -4.93 -1.74 4.60
C ILE A 80 -5.06 -1.12 5.98
N SER A 81 -6.12 -1.45 6.72
CA SER A 81 -6.33 -0.86 8.03
C SER A 81 -7.23 -1.70 8.92
N ALA A 82 -6.99 -1.62 10.23
CA ALA A 82 -7.93 -2.09 11.24
C ALA A 82 -8.99 -1.03 11.56
N LEU A 83 -8.81 0.20 11.06
CA LEU A 83 -9.70 1.32 11.32
C LEU A 83 -10.83 1.37 10.29
N ASP A 84 -11.90 2.12 10.64
CA ASP A 84 -13.04 2.29 9.77
C ASP A 84 -12.64 3.14 8.54
N LYS A 85 -13.00 2.66 7.36
CA LYS A 85 -12.81 3.38 6.10
C LYS A 85 -13.40 4.80 6.16
N LEU A 86 -14.55 4.97 6.80
CA LEU A 86 -15.26 6.25 6.88
C LEU A 86 -14.52 7.32 7.69
N ALA A 87 -13.49 6.94 8.44
CA ALA A 87 -12.68 7.88 9.21
C ALA A 87 -11.72 8.71 8.37
N PHE A 88 -11.60 8.43 7.07
CA PHE A 88 -10.57 9.03 6.21
C PHE A 88 -11.16 9.61 4.94
N ASP A 89 -10.49 10.63 4.41
CA ASP A 89 -10.84 11.25 3.13
C ASP A 89 -9.89 10.75 2.04
N PHE A 90 -10.41 9.93 1.13
CA PHE A 90 -9.67 9.37 0.00
C PHE A 90 -9.86 10.16 -1.30
N SER A 91 -10.39 11.38 -1.22
CA SER A 91 -10.67 12.20 -2.41
C SER A 91 -9.44 12.33 -3.31
N GLY A 92 -9.64 12.17 -4.61
CA GLY A 92 -8.58 12.32 -5.60
C GLY A 92 -7.69 11.11 -5.79
N LEU A 93 -7.89 10.05 -5.00
CA LEU A 93 -7.07 8.83 -5.07
C LEU A 93 -7.80 7.73 -5.83
N LYS A 94 -7.07 7.00 -6.66
CA LYS A 94 -7.50 5.74 -7.21
C LYS A 94 -7.14 4.66 -6.19
N TYR A 95 -8.15 4.13 -5.49
CA TYR A 95 -7.85 3.26 -4.36
C TYR A 95 -8.81 2.07 -4.24
N LYS A 96 -8.35 1.08 -3.48
CA LYS A 96 -9.15 0.01 -2.91
C LYS A 96 -8.85 -0.07 -1.43
N PHE A 97 -9.73 -0.69 -0.67
CA PHE A 97 -9.60 -0.77 0.78
C PHE A 97 -9.81 -2.22 1.23
N ILE A 98 -8.94 -2.68 2.12
CA ILE A 98 -9.08 -4.01 2.73
C ILE A 98 -8.88 -3.89 4.24
N SER A 99 -9.80 -4.47 5.01
CA SER A 99 -9.75 -4.43 6.47
C SER A 99 -8.85 -5.52 7.03
N LYS A 100 -8.14 -5.22 8.11
CA LYS A 100 -7.44 -6.23 8.89
C LYS A 100 -8.44 -6.98 9.77
N PRO A 101 -8.24 -8.28 10.02
CA PRO A 101 -7.17 -9.14 9.51
C PRO A 101 -7.38 -9.49 8.05
N ILE A 102 -6.29 -9.65 7.29
CA ILE A 102 -6.35 -9.93 5.86
C ILE A 102 -6.30 -11.44 5.63
N LEU A 103 -7.26 -11.94 4.85
CA LEU A 103 -7.19 -13.30 4.32
C LEU A 103 -6.42 -13.28 3.00
N ASP A 104 -5.55 -14.26 2.80
CA ASP A 104 -4.74 -14.37 1.58
C ASP A 104 -5.60 -14.26 0.32
N LYS A 105 -6.71 -14.99 0.26
CA LYS A 105 -7.60 -15.00 -0.90
C LYS A 105 -8.20 -13.62 -1.21
N ASN A 106 -8.46 -12.80 -0.19
CA ASN A 106 -9.02 -11.46 -0.39
C ASN A 106 -7.99 -10.53 -1.01
N LEU A 107 -6.75 -10.57 -0.52
CA LEU A 107 -5.67 -9.76 -1.08
C LEU A 107 -5.35 -10.18 -2.51
N ILE A 108 -5.27 -11.48 -2.76
CA ILE A 108 -5.01 -12.02 -4.11
C ILE A 108 -6.10 -11.57 -5.07
N SER A 109 -7.37 -11.66 -4.67
CA SER A 109 -8.49 -11.23 -5.50
C SER A 109 -8.41 -9.74 -5.85
N ILE A 110 -8.11 -8.89 -4.87
CA ILE A 110 -7.97 -7.45 -5.11
C ILE A 110 -6.83 -7.16 -6.07
N LEU A 111 -5.70 -7.83 -5.93
CA LEU A 111 -4.55 -7.68 -6.83
C LEU A 111 -4.88 -8.11 -8.26
N ASN A 112 -5.54 -9.26 -8.40
CA ASN A 112 -5.83 -9.83 -9.71
C ASN A 112 -6.84 -9.02 -10.52
N PHE A 113 -7.71 -8.29 -9.85
CA PHE A 113 -8.72 -7.45 -10.51
C PHE A 113 -8.40 -5.96 -10.42
N SER A 114 -7.13 -5.65 -10.29
CA SER A 114 -6.67 -4.25 -10.20
C SER A 114 -6.18 -3.69 -11.53
#